data_41ecc60e470d07f4ec185fe4ef2f36a1
#
_entry.id   41ecc60e470d07f4ec185fe4ef2f36a1
#
_cell.length_a   1.000
_cell.length_b   1.000
_cell.length_c   1.000
_cell.angle_alpha   90.00
_cell.angle_beta   90.00
_cell.angle_gamma   90.00
#
_symmetry.space_group_name_H-M   'P 1'
#
loop_
_entity.id
_entity.type
_entity.pdbx_description
1 polymer ?
#
loop_
_entity_poly.entity_id
_entity_poly.type
_entity_poly.pdbx_seq_one_letter_code
_entity_poly.pdbx_strand_id
1 'polypeptide(L)'
;MKQSSFIKINPADSVVVCLRAMKQGETIEMDDRSIPLLQDTPAGHKILLKDVAEGEDIIKYGYPIGHARTALKAGSWVNEDNLKTNLSGTLTYEYHPVDEPLTIANEQMTFQGYVRRNGEVGIRNEVWIVPTVGCVNGVAEKLVELLKAETGCKGVDAIHAWHHNYGCSQLSGDHENTRKVLRDIVLHPNAGAVLIVSLGCENNQPDQFMEMLGDYDHDRIKLLVTQKVEGDEIEEGMRLLRELYDLASHDRRTEVPMSKLRVGLKCGGSDGFSGITANPLVGEFSDWLVAQGGTSILTEVPEMFGAETILMNRCKTPELFDLTVKMVNDFKEYFLSHGEPVGENPSPGNKAGGISTLEDKALGCTQKCGRAPVSGVLEYGDRLQTGGLNLLSAPGNDLVASTALASAGCQLVLFTTGRGTPFGTFVPTMKISTNSTLFHDKPHWIDFNAGELVEGTDMQTLLRRFITFIRDVASGREVRNEMNGYREISIFKNGVTL
;
A
#
# COMPACT_ATOMS: atom_id res chain seq x y z
N MET A 1 -3.89 -35.78 -5.65
CA MET A 1 -4.79 -35.50 -4.51
C MET A 1 -5.98 -34.69 -5.05
N LYS A 2 -7.23 -34.95 -4.65
CA LYS A 2 -8.35 -34.06 -5.00
C LYS A 2 -8.11 -32.72 -4.34
N GLN A 3 -8.08 -31.64 -5.10
CA GLN A 3 -7.96 -30.28 -4.60
C GLN A 3 -9.15 -30.00 -3.67
N SER A 4 -8.91 -29.46 -2.48
CA SER A 4 -9.98 -29.11 -1.54
C SER A 4 -10.92 -28.08 -2.18
N SER A 5 -12.21 -28.22 -1.94
CA SER A 5 -13.23 -27.27 -2.41
C SER A 5 -13.39 -26.06 -1.47
N PHE A 6 -12.83 -26.14 -0.27
CA PHE A 6 -12.94 -25.12 0.77
C PHE A 6 -11.70 -25.13 1.68
N ILE A 7 -11.54 -24.07 2.46
CA ILE A 7 -10.49 -23.93 3.47
C ILE A 7 -11.06 -23.39 4.77
N LYS A 8 -10.68 -23.97 5.91
CA LYS A 8 -10.81 -23.42 7.25
C LYS A 8 -9.48 -22.75 7.61
N ILE A 9 -9.49 -21.47 7.91
CA ILE A 9 -8.25 -20.68 8.07
C ILE A 9 -7.67 -20.85 9.47
N ASN A 10 -8.53 -20.78 10.49
CA ASN A 10 -8.15 -20.94 11.90
C ASN A 10 -8.99 -22.04 12.54
N PRO A 11 -8.45 -22.86 13.45
CA PRO A 11 -9.23 -23.89 14.16
C PRO A 11 -10.48 -23.36 14.87
N ALA A 12 -10.47 -22.09 15.34
CA ALA A 12 -11.59 -21.45 16.01
C ALA A 12 -12.68 -20.96 15.06
N ASP A 13 -12.45 -20.94 13.74
CA ASP A 13 -13.40 -20.39 12.78
C ASP A 13 -14.72 -21.13 12.78
N SER A 14 -15.82 -20.38 12.77
CA SER A 14 -17.18 -20.90 12.59
C SER A 14 -17.60 -21.00 11.12
N VAL A 15 -16.71 -20.59 10.20
CA VAL A 15 -16.92 -20.62 8.75
C VAL A 15 -15.75 -21.28 8.02
N VAL A 16 -16.01 -21.75 6.80
CA VAL A 16 -14.99 -22.05 5.79
C VAL A 16 -15.17 -21.10 4.62
N VAL A 17 -14.09 -20.91 3.84
CA VAL A 17 -14.11 -20.16 2.57
C VAL A 17 -14.12 -21.14 1.40
N CYS A 18 -15.04 -20.94 0.46
CA CYS A 18 -15.12 -21.74 -0.78
C CYS A 18 -13.97 -21.40 -1.72
N LEU A 19 -13.17 -22.39 -2.12
CA LEU A 19 -12.09 -22.22 -3.10
C LEU A 19 -12.58 -22.25 -4.55
N ARG A 20 -13.80 -22.74 -4.76
CA ARG A 20 -14.54 -22.71 -6.02
C ARG A 20 -16.00 -22.40 -5.77
N ALA A 21 -16.76 -22.08 -6.80
CA ALA A 21 -18.21 -22.05 -6.68
C ALA A 21 -18.76 -23.44 -6.30
N MET A 22 -19.64 -23.49 -5.30
CA MET A 22 -20.28 -24.70 -4.78
C MET A 22 -21.80 -24.61 -4.96
N LYS A 23 -22.43 -25.73 -5.23
CA LYS A 23 -23.88 -25.80 -5.45
C LYS A 23 -24.64 -26.23 -4.21
N GLN A 24 -25.90 -25.79 -4.12
CA GLN A 24 -26.83 -26.29 -3.11
C GLN A 24 -26.85 -27.84 -3.09
N GLY A 25 -26.74 -28.40 -1.89
CA GLY A 25 -26.69 -29.86 -1.69
C GLY A 25 -25.31 -30.48 -1.80
N GLU A 26 -24.27 -29.77 -2.32
CA GLU A 26 -22.88 -30.20 -2.11
C GLU A 26 -22.55 -30.18 -0.62
N THR A 27 -21.60 -30.98 -0.17
CA THR A 27 -21.27 -31.15 1.24
C THR A 27 -19.86 -30.67 1.56
N ILE A 28 -19.71 -30.07 2.74
CA ILE A 28 -18.42 -29.84 3.40
C ILE A 28 -18.17 -31.03 4.32
N GLU A 29 -17.14 -31.81 3.99
CA GLU A 29 -16.70 -32.94 4.81
C GLU A 29 -15.57 -32.47 5.72
N MET A 30 -15.84 -32.38 7.04
CA MET A 30 -14.84 -31.92 8.02
C MET A 30 -15.16 -32.48 9.42
N ASP A 31 -14.13 -32.92 10.13
CA ASP A 31 -14.21 -33.36 11.53
C ASP A 31 -15.33 -34.39 11.79
N ASP A 32 -15.42 -35.42 10.95
CA ASP A 32 -16.45 -36.48 10.97
C ASP A 32 -17.90 -35.94 10.78
N ARG A 33 -18.04 -34.73 10.25
CA ARG A 33 -19.32 -34.12 9.93
C ARG A 33 -19.46 -33.91 8.43
N SER A 34 -20.66 -34.12 7.92
CA SER A 34 -21.08 -33.78 6.56
C SER A 34 -22.10 -32.66 6.62
N ILE A 35 -21.73 -31.46 6.13
CA ILE A 35 -22.57 -30.26 6.21
C ILE A 35 -23.04 -29.92 4.80
N PRO A 36 -24.32 -30.14 4.47
CA PRO A 36 -24.86 -29.80 3.17
C PRO A 36 -25.02 -28.29 3.01
N LEU A 37 -24.64 -27.74 1.85
CA LEU A 37 -24.89 -26.35 1.50
C LEU A 37 -26.39 -26.14 1.30
N LEU A 38 -26.92 -25.08 1.94
CA LEU A 38 -28.33 -24.73 1.86
C LEU A 38 -28.65 -23.92 0.59
N GLN A 39 -27.65 -23.38 -0.08
CA GLN A 39 -27.78 -22.58 -1.29
C GLN A 39 -26.49 -22.56 -2.10
N ASP A 40 -26.56 -22.16 -3.38
CA ASP A 40 -25.40 -21.94 -4.20
C ASP A 40 -24.48 -20.88 -3.58
N THR A 41 -23.19 -21.13 -3.49
CA THR A 41 -22.22 -20.23 -2.87
C THR A 41 -21.04 -19.98 -3.84
N PRO A 42 -20.74 -18.72 -4.20
CA PRO A 42 -19.63 -18.38 -5.07
C PRO A 42 -18.25 -18.69 -4.46
N ALA A 43 -17.21 -18.75 -5.29
CA ALA A 43 -15.83 -18.82 -4.83
C ALA A 43 -15.46 -17.56 -4.01
N GLY A 44 -14.63 -17.73 -2.98
CA GLY A 44 -14.23 -16.67 -2.07
C GLY A 44 -15.23 -16.36 -0.95
N HIS A 45 -16.45 -16.91 -1.04
CA HIS A 45 -17.50 -16.70 -0.03
C HIS A 45 -17.46 -17.74 1.10
N LYS A 46 -18.16 -17.42 2.19
CA LYS A 46 -18.13 -18.17 3.46
C LYS A 46 -19.34 -19.05 3.65
N ILE A 47 -19.12 -20.25 4.18
CA ILE A 47 -20.18 -21.18 4.59
C ILE A 47 -20.06 -21.45 6.09
N LEU A 48 -21.17 -21.38 6.79
CA LEU A 48 -21.27 -21.59 8.23
C LEU A 48 -21.12 -23.08 8.58
N LEU A 49 -20.29 -23.40 9.58
CA LEU A 49 -19.99 -24.77 10.02
C LEU A 49 -20.87 -25.27 11.17
N LYS A 50 -21.57 -24.38 11.87
CA LYS A 50 -22.45 -24.69 13.01
C LYS A 50 -23.68 -23.79 12.98
N ASP A 51 -24.77 -24.19 13.67
CA ASP A 51 -25.87 -23.31 13.90
C ASP A 51 -25.43 -22.11 14.75
N VAL A 52 -25.93 -20.91 14.46
CA VAL A 52 -25.70 -19.69 15.24
C VAL A 52 -27.04 -19.01 15.51
N ALA A 53 -27.21 -18.47 16.73
CA ALA A 53 -28.34 -17.68 17.09
C ALA A 53 -28.28 -16.25 16.56
N GLU A 54 -29.39 -15.53 16.52
CA GLU A 54 -29.41 -14.09 16.27
C GLU A 54 -28.54 -13.37 17.31
N GLY A 55 -27.69 -12.46 16.85
CA GLY A 55 -26.74 -11.70 17.67
C GLY A 55 -25.46 -12.48 18.06
N GLU A 56 -25.33 -13.78 17.71
CA GLU A 56 -24.13 -14.56 17.97
C GLU A 56 -23.04 -14.17 16.97
N ASP A 57 -21.79 -14.04 17.46
CA ASP A 57 -20.63 -13.71 16.65
C ASP A 57 -20.28 -14.82 15.65
N ILE A 58 -19.92 -14.40 14.44
CA ILE A 58 -19.35 -15.27 13.39
C ILE A 58 -17.84 -15.08 13.37
N ILE A 59 -17.10 -16.17 13.50
CA ILE A 59 -15.63 -16.17 13.66
C ILE A 59 -14.97 -16.55 12.35
N LYS A 60 -13.98 -15.73 11.92
CA LYS A 60 -13.05 -16.01 10.82
C LYS A 60 -11.68 -15.45 11.19
N TYR A 61 -10.61 -16.13 10.80
CA TYR A 61 -9.23 -15.82 11.21
C TYR A 61 -9.02 -15.92 12.74
N GLY A 62 -9.88 -16.62 13.45
CA GLY A 62 -9.88 -16.72 14.91
C GLY A 62 -10.52 -15.53 15.64
N TYR A 63 -11.09 -14.56 14.92
CA TYR A 63 -11.70 -13.34 15.47
C TYR A 63 -13.13 -13.14 14.96
N PRO A 64 -13.98 -12.39 15.70
CA PRO A 64 -15.30 -12.01 15.23
C PRO A 64 -15.20 -11.14 13.97
N ILE A 65 -15.96 -11.50 12.94
CA ILE A 65 -16.14 -10.69 11.72
C ILE A 65 -17.49 -9.97 11.69
N GLY A 66 -18.21 -9.95 12.83
CA GLY A 66 -19.55 -9.44 13.01
C GLY A 66 -20.44 -10.47 13.65
N HIS A 67 -21.74 -10.15 13.82
CA HIS A 67 -22.74 -11.03 14.40
C HIS A 67 -23.87 -11.35 13.41
N ALA A 68 -24.52 -12.49 13.60
CA ALA A 68 -25.66 -12.93 12.80
C ALA A 68 -26.88 -11.98 13.00
N ARG A 69 -27.46 -11.49 11.89
CA ARG A 69 -28.70 -10.65 11.94
C ARG A 69 -29.94 -11.45 12.33
N THR A 70 -29.92 -12.73 12.04
CA THR A 70 -30.98 -13.70 12.35
C THR A 70 -30.34 -15.05 12.66
N ALA A 71 -31.09 -15.96 13.27
CA ALA A 71 -30.60 -17.33 13.47
C ALA A 71 -30.27 -17.99 12.11
N LEU A 72 -29.07 -18.58 11.97
CA LEU A 72 -28.59 -19.24 10.78
C LEU A 72 -28.25 -20.71 11.07
N LYS A 73 -28.48 -21.57 10.09
CA LYS A 73 -28.13 -23.00 10.16
C LYS A 73 -26.76 -23.29 9.56
N ALA A 74 -26.11 -24.35 10.02
CA ALA A 74 -24.94 -24.90 9.36
C ALA A 74 -25.22 -25.14 7.87
N GLY A 75 -24.25 -24.82 6.99
CA GLY A 75 -24.43 -24.86 5.54
C GLY A 75 -24.97 -23.58 4.92
N SER A 76 -25.32 -22.55 5.73
CA SER A 76 -25.76 -21.23 5.23
C SER A 76 -24.57 -20.47 4.62
N TRP A 77 -24.80 -19.78 3.51
CA TRP A 77 -23.91 -18.78 2.97
C TRP A 77 -23.93 -17.52 3.83
N VAL A 78 -22.78 -17.13 4.37
CA VAL A 78 -22.61 -15.91 5.17
C VAL A 78 -22.19 -14.76 4.27
N ASN A 79 -23.01 -13.71 4.23
CA ASN A 79 -22.83 -12.52 3.38
C ASN A 79 -23.35 -11.25 4.11
N GLU A 80 -23.37 -10.11 3.40
CA GLU A 80 -23.80 -8.81 3.93
C GLU A 80 -25.29 -8.76 4.33
N ASP A 81 -26.15 -9.66 3.82
CA ASP A 81 -27.58 -9.67 4.15
C ASP A 81 -27.84 -10.26 5.54
N ASN A 82 -27.01 -11.22 5.98
CA ASN A 82 -27.20 -11.96 7.21
C ASN A 82 -26.11 -11.76 8.27
N LEU A 83 -25.06 -10.97 7.96
CA LEU A 83 -24.02 -10.57 8.89
C LEU A 83 -24.08 -9.06 9.14
N LYS A 84 -23.89 -8.63 10.39
CA LYS A 84 -23.84 -7.22 10.81
C LYS A 84 -22.51 -6.95 11.51
N THR A 85 -21.91 -5.79 11.24
CA THR A 85 -20.68 -5.32 11.89
C THR A 85 -20.88 -5.13 13.40
N ASN A 86 -19.80 -5.41 14.16
CA ASN A 86 -19.67 -5.10 15.59
C ASN A 86 -19.02 -3.73 15.83
N LEU A 87 -18.55 -3.05 14.75
CA LEU A 87 -17.83 -1.80 14.88
C LEU A 87 -18.72 -0.71 15.47
N SER A 88 -18.14 0.05 16.37
CA SER A 88 -18.70 1.24 16.99
C SER A 88 -17.68 2.38 16.87
N GLY A 89 -17.97 3.56 17.43
CA GLY A 89 -17.08 4.72 17.41
C GLY A 89 -15.70 4.49 18.01
N THR A 90 -15.13 5.53 18.59
CA THR A 90 -13.82 5.45 19.28
C THR A 90 -13.90 4.50 20.49
N LEU A 91 -12.81 3.77 20.72
CA LEU A 91 -12.71 2.78 21.79
C LEU A 91 -11.51 3.07 22.69
N THR A 92 -11.58 2.55 23.91
CA THR A 92 -10.44 2.45 24.82
C THR A 92 -9.83 1.07 24.67
N TYR A 93 -8.51 0.99 24.60
CA TYR A 93 -7.77 -0.25 24.42
C TYR A 93 -6.81 -0.48 25.58
N GLU A 94 -6.51 -1.74 25.86
CA GLU A 94 -5.50 -2.15 26.83
C GLU A 94 -4.33 -2.78 26.12
N TYR A 95 -3.10 -2.46 26.59
CA TYR A 95 -1.87 -2.98 26.01
C TYR A 95 -1.54 -4.35 26.57
N HIS A 96 -1.63 -5.39 25.74
CA HIS A 96 -1.25 -6.76 26.04
C HIS A 96 -0.11 -7.17 25.08
N PRO A 97 1.17 -6.81 25.39
CA PRO A 97 2.27 -7.03 24.47
C PRO A 97 2.45 -8.49 24.11
N VAL A 98 2.58 -8.75 22.81
CA VAL A 98 2.91 -10.05 22.24
C VAL A 98 4.31 -9.97 21.68
N ASP A 99 5.23 -10.79 22.22
CA ASP A 99 6.61 -10.90 21.73
C ASP A 99 6.75 -12.21 20.93
N GLU A 100 6.65 -12.09 19.61
CA GLU A 100 6.90 -13.19 18.68
C GLU A 100 8.23 -12.94 17.96
N PRO A 101 9.31 -13.66 18.32
CA PRO A 101 10.60 -13.46 17.68
C PRO A 101 10.55 -13.86 16.21
N LEU A 102 11.01 -12.98 15.34
CA LEU A 102 11.19 -13.30 13.92
C LEU A 102 12.34 -14.30 13.76
N THR A 103 12.14 -15.30 12.92
CA THR A 103 13.23 -16.19 12.51
C THR A 103 14.19 -15.42 11.61
N ILE A 104 15.39 -15.13 12.11
CA ILE A 104 16.42 -14.43 11.32
C ILE A 104 16.92 -15.38 10.25
N ALA A 105 16.84 -14.97 9.00
CA ALA A 105 17.47 -15.70 7.90
C ALA A 105 18.99 -15.64 8.03
N ASN A 106 19.65 -16.78 7.97
CA ASN A 106 21.10 -16.89 8.14
C ASN A 106 21.90 -16.31 6.96
N GLU A 107 21.24 -16.01 5.83
CA GLU A 107 21.88 -15.51 4.61
C GLU A 107 21.40 -14.09 4.33
N GLN A 108 22.34 -13.14 4.29
CA GLN A 108 22.06 -11.78 3.88
C GLN A 108 21.98 -11.70 2.35
N MET A 109 20.84 -11.21 1.85
CA MET A 109 20.66 -10.98 0.41
C MET A 109 21.00 -9.54 0.06
N THR A 110 21.39 -9.35 -1.22
CA THR A 110 21.72 -8.05 -1.81
C THR A 110 20.90 -7.79 -3.07
N PHE A 111 20.83 -6.53 -3.47
CA PHE A 111 20.28 -6.09 -4.74
C PHE A 111 21.16 -5.00 -5.37
N GLN A 112 20.91 -4.66 -6.64
CA GLN A 112 21.64 -3.63 -7.36
C GLN A 112 20.89 -2.30 -7.27
N GLY A 113 21.36 -1.34 -6.43
CA GLY A 113 20.71 -0.06 -6.18
C GLY A 113 21.60 1.14 -6.49
N TYR A 114 21.01 2.34 -6.49
CA TYR A 114 21.72 3.61 -6.68
C TYR A 114 21.92 4.27 -5.30
N VAL A 115 23.16 4.30 -4.84
CA VAL A 115 23.51 4.95 -3.58
C VAL A 115 23.55 6.45 -3.76
N ARG A 116 22.73 7.18 -3.00
CA ARG A 116 22.69 8.65 -3.02
C ARG A 116 23.68 9.25 -2.03
N ARG A 117 24.00 10.55 -2.20
CA ARG A 117 24.97 11.29 -1.36
C ARG A 117 24.68 11.16 0.15
N ASN A 118 23.39 11.15 0.56
CA ASN A 118 22.96 11.00 1.94
C ASN A 118 22.95 9.55 2.45
N GLY A 119 23.40 8.57 1.65
CA GLY A 119 23.43 7.14 1.97
C GLY A 119 22.08 6.42 1.82
N GLU A 120 21.04 7.10 1.36
CA GLU A 120 19.80 6.43 0.90
C GLU A 120 20.06 5.71 -0.42
N VAL A 121 19.19 4.74 -0.73
CA VAL A 121 19.33 3.91 -1.93
C VAL A 121 18.09 3.99 -2.79
N GLY A 122 18.24 4.35 -4.06
CA GLY A 122 17.17 4.25 -5.06
C GLY A 122 17.17 2.88 -5.75
N ILE A 123 15.98 2.37 -6.09
CA ILE A 123 15.82 1.21 -6.98
C ILE A 123 15.55 1.62 -8.42
N ARG A 124 15.41 2.93 -8.62
CA ARG A 124 15.33 3.61 -9.92
C ARG A 124 16.28 4.82 -9.95
N ASN A 125 16.57 5.30 -11.15
CA ASN A 125 17.35 6.50 -11.38
C ASN A 125 16.64 7.37 -12.41
N GLU A 126 15.67 8.13 -11.94
CA GLU A 126 14.77 8.89 -12.79
C GLU A 126 15.05 10.40 -12.70
N VAL A 127 14.73 11.15 -13.74
CA VAL A 127 14.72 12.63 -13.71
C VAL A 127 13.26 13.07 -13.50
N TRP A 128 13.03 13.77 -12.41
CA TRP A 128 11.69 14.20 -12.05
C TRP A 128 11.51 15.71 -12.15
N ILE A 129 10.33 16.13 -12.56
CA ILE A 129 9.89 17.53 -12.52
C ILE A 129 8.73 17.60 -11.51
N VAL A 130 8.90 18.44 -10.48
CA VAL A 130 7.93 18.55 -9.38
C VAL A 130 7.36 19.97 -9.35
N PRO A 131 6.13 20.17 -9.82
CA PRO A 131 5.41 21.43 -9.66
C PRO A 131 5.15 21.73 -8.18
N THR A 132 5.35 22.97 -7.73
CA THR A 132 4.93 23.42 -6.39
C THR A 132 3.48 23.85 -6.34
N VAL A 133 2.88 24.07 -7.51
CA VAL A 133 1.48 24.50 -7.70
C VAL A 133 0.93 23.95 -9.00
N GLY A 134 -0.36 23.61 -9.04
CA GLY A 134 -1.00 23.06 -10.22
C GLY A 134 -0.97 23.98 -11.47
N CYS A 135 -0.82 25.29 -11.30
CA CYS A 135 -0.76 26.26 -12.39
C CYS A 135 0.41 26.01 -13.37
N VAL A 136 1.49 25.37 -12.93
CA VAL A 136 2.67 25.10 -13.77
C VAL A 136 2.76 23.64 -14.23
N ASN A 137 1.72 22.84 -14.05
CA ASN A 137 1.67 21.45 -14.56
C ASN A 137 1.95 21.39 -16.07
N GLY A 138 1.37 22.33 -16.85
CA GLY A 138 1.59 22.39 -18.30
C GLY A 138 3.04 22.70 -18.70
N VAL A 139 3.72 23.56 -17.93
CA VAL A 139 5.15 23.85 -18.10
C VAL A 139 5.97 22.58 -17.82
N ALA A 140 5.68 21.90 -16.71
CA ALA A 140 6.35 20.67 -16.32
C ALA A 140 6.21 19.57 -17.39
N GLU A 141 4.99 19.37 -17.93
CA GLU A 141 4.74 18.38 -18.99
C GLU A 141 5.48 18.73 -20.27
N LYS A 142 5.48 20.00 -20.67
CA LYS A 142 6.22 20.45 -21.86
C LYS A 142 7.72 20.20 -21.73
N LEU A 143 8.29 20.42 -20.56
CA LEU A 143 9.68 20.15 -20.27
C LEU A 143 10.00 18.64 -20.35
N VAL A 144 9.11 17.77 -19.84
CA VAL A 144 9.24 16.31 -19.98
C VAL A 144 9.25 15.91 -21.45
N GLU A 145 8.30 16.41 -22.24
CA GLU A 145 8.19 16.11 -23.67
C GLU A 145 9.48 16.45 -24.42
N LEU A 146 10.00 17.65 -24.20
CA LEU A 146 11.19 18.14 -24.86
C LEU A 146 12.44 17.36 -24.46
N LEU A 147 12.63 17.10 -23.16
CA LEU A 147 13.79 16.36 -22.67
C LEU A 147 13.78 14.90 -23.15
N LYS A 148 12.61 14.24 -23.17
CA LYS A 148 12.47 12.90 -23.76
C LYS A 148 12.80 12.88 -25.24
N ALA A 149 12.32 13.87 -26.00
CA ALA A 149 12.60 13.98 -27.43
C ALA A 149 14.10 14.19 -27.71
N GLU A 150 14.79 14.97 -26.87
CA GLU A 150 16.22 15.27 -27.00
C GLU A 150 17.10 14.07 -26.62
N THR A 151 16.77 13.37 -25.54
CA THR A 151 17.68 12.40 -24.91
C THR A 151 17.32 10.94 -25.19
N GLY A 152 16.04 10.65 -25.48
CA GLY A 152 15.53 9.28 -25.57
C GLY A 152 15.65 8.49 -24.26
N CYS A 153 15.71 9.18 -23.12
CA CYS A 153 15.88 8.61 -21.77
C CYS A 153 17.15 7.74 -21.59
N LYS A 154 18.19 7.94 -22.42
CA LYS A 154 19.40 7.11 -22.35
C LYS A 154 20.16 7.35 -21.04
N GLY A 155 20.42 6.30 -20.26
CA GLY A 155 21.19 6.37 -19.01
C GLY A 155 20.36 6.69 -17.77
N VAL A 156 19.05 6.92 -17.92
CA VAL A 156 18.08 7.04 -16.83
C VAL A 156 16.91 6.09 -17.04
N ASP A 157 16.23 5.69 -15.96
CA ASP A 157 15.11 4.75 -16.04
C ASP A 157 13.84 5.43 -16.59
N ALA A 158 13.59 6.71 -16.25
CA ALA A 158 12.48 7.50 -16.79
C ALA A 158 12.70 9.01 -16.61
N ILE A 159 11.89 9.81 -17.34
CA ILE A 159 11.73 11.26 -17.14
C ILE A 159 10.23 11.48 -16.89
N HIS A 160 9.84 12.12 -15.78
CA HIS A 160 8.43 12.26 -15.41
C HIS A 160 8.12 13.56 -14.67
N ALA A 161 6.90 14.11 -14.85
CA ALA A 161 6.38 15.22 -14.07
C ALA A 161 5.26 14.74 -13.13
N TRP A 162 5.28 15.17 -11.87
CA TRP A 162 4.30 14.75 -10.86
C TRP A 162 3.21 15.79 -10.71
N HIS A 163 2.16 15.67 -11.54
CA HIS A 163 1.04 16.60 -11.60
C HIS A 163 0.14 16.52 -10.37
N HIS A 164 -0.29 17.66 -9.88
CA HIS A 164 -1.29 17.78 -8.83
C HIS A 164 -2.11 19.08 -8.97
N ASN A 165 -3.20 19.21 -8.21
CA ASN A 165 -4.13 20.34 -8.33
C ASN A 165 -4.01 21.36 -7.18
N TYR A 166 -2.94 21.32 -6.39
CA TYR A 166 -2.79 22.06 -5.14
C TYR A 166 -1.62 23.05 -5.19
N GLY A 167 -1.22 23.56 -4.01
CA GLY A 167 -0.12 24.51 -3.85
C GLY A 167 -0.59 25.96 -3.72
N CYS A 168 -1.85 26.23 -4.06
CA CYS A 168 -2.50 27.52 -3.87
C CYS A 168 -3.92 27.32 -3.35
N SER A 169 -4.47 28.34 -2.67
CA SER A 169 -5.85 28.34 -2.14
C SER A 169 -6.19 27.18 -1.20
N GLN A 170 -5.20 26.63 -0.56
CA GLN A 170 -5.36 25.63 0.51
C GLN A 170 -5.17 26.26 1.89
N LEU A 171 -5.89 25.74 2.88
CA LEU A 171 -5.84 26.20 4.27
C LEU A 171 -5.13 25.19 5.17
N SER A 172 -4.42 25.72 6.17
CA SER A 172 -3.90 24.96 7.33
C SER A 172 -3.30 23.59 7.01
N GLY A 173 -3.93 22.52 7.50
CA GLY A 173 -3.45 21.15 7.39
C GLY A 173 -3.31 20.64 5.95
N ASP A 174 -4.24 20.99 5.05
CA ASP A 174 -4.16 20.58 3.64
C ASP A 174 -2.95 21.21 2.94
N HIS A 175 -2.65 22.49 3.24
CA HIS A 175 -1.47 23.16 2.68
C HIS A 175 -0.19 22.52 3.20
N GLU A 176 -0.13 22.24 4.49
CA GLU A 176 1.04 21.61 5.11
C GLU A 176 1.25 20.18 4.58
N ASN A 177 0.18 19.38 4.44
CA ASN A 177 0.23 18.04 3.86
C ASN A 177 0.74 18.09 2.40
N THR A 178 0.26 19.04 1.61
CA THR A 178 0.74 19.22 0.22
C THR A 178 2.23 19.51 0.19
N ARG A 179 2.70 20.45 1.02
CA ARG A 179 4.13 20.81 1.12
C ARG A 179 4.99 19.61 1.53
N LYS A 180 4.57 18.86 2.56
CA LYS A 180 5.28 17.68 3.04
C LYS A 180 5.39 16.61 1.94
N VAL A 181 4.29 16.25 1.29
CA VAL A 181 4.28 15.23 0.23
C VAL A 181 5.16 15.65 -0.94
N LEU A 182 5.07 16.90 -1.40
CA LEU A 182 5.92 17.39 -2.49
C LEU A 182 7.41 17.43 -2.12
N ARG A 183 7.76 17.87 -0.89
CA ARG A 183 9.13 17.78 -0.33
C ARG A 183 9.65 16.35 -0.41
N ASP A 184 8.84 15.39 -0.01
CA ASP A 184 9.23 13.99 0.08
C ASP A 184 9.39 13.33 -1.27
N ILE A 185 8.60 13.76 -2.27
CA ILE A 185 8.82 13.41 -3.68
C ILE A 185 10.16 13.96 -4.17
N VAL A 186 10.45 15.25 -3.89
CA VAL A 186 11.72 15.89 -4.30
C VAL A 186 12.94 15.17 -3.70
N LEU A 187 12.85 14.76 -2.43
CA LEU A 187 13.94 14.09 -1.70
C LEU A 187 13.95 12.56 -1.86
N HIS A 188 13.09 12.00 -2.71
CA HIS A 188 12.96 10.56 -2.82
C HIS A 188 14.17 9.91 -3.53
N PRO A 189 14.75 8.80 -3.00
CA PRO A 189 15.96 8.20 -3.54
C PRO A 189 15.83 7.58 -4.94
N ASN A 190 14.61 7.31 -5.43
CA ASN A 190 14.40 6.85 -6.81
C ASN A 190 14.61 7.98 -7.83
N ALA A 191 14.58 9.25 -7.42
CA ALA A 191 15.01 10.37 -8.25
C ALA A 191 16.53 10.44 -8.32
N GLY A 192 17.09 10.40 -9.52
CA GLY A 192 18.49 10.70 -9.79
C GLY A 192 18.76 12.20 -9.83
N ALA A 193 17.77 12.96 -10.31
CA ALA A 193 17.78 14.42 -10.32
C ALA A 193 16.34 14.97 -10.33
N VAL A 194 16.16 16.19 -9.80
CA VAL A 194 14.83 16.83 -9.70
C VAL A 194 14.92 18.30 -10.12
N LEU A 195 13.99 18.72 -11.00
CA LEU A 195 13.68 20.11 -11.24
C LEU A 195 12.38 20.47 -10.53
N ILE A 196 12.45 21.36 -9.54
CA ILE A 196 11.28 21.96 -8.90
C ILE A 196 10.81 23.12 -9.80
N VAL A 197 9.51 23.14 -10.15
CA VAL A 197 8.93 24.21 -10.96
C VAL A 197 7.88 24.94 -10.13
N SER A 198 8.14 26.21 -9.89
CA SER A 198 7.29 27.15 -9.15
C SER A 198 6.71 28.21 -10.08
N LEU A 199 5.52 28.72 -9.77
CA LEU A 199 4.99 29.90 -10.45
C LEU A 199 5.62 31.18 -9.91
N GLY A 200 5.61 31.39 -8.59
CA GLY A 200 6.19 32.55 -7.89
C GLY A 200 5.22 33.32 -7.02
N CYS A 201 3.89 33.18 -7.23
CA CYS A 201 2.84 33.87 -6.44
C CYS A 201 1.93 32.92 -5.64
N GLU A 202 2.18 31.63 -5.69
CA GLU A 202 1.41 30.62 -4.97
C GLU A 202 1.56 30.68 -3.45
N ASN A 203 0.61 30.07 -2.69
CA ASN A 203 0.75 29.95 -1.23
C ASN A 203 1.95 29.09 -0.83
N ASN A 204 2.28 28.07 -1.64
CA ASN A 204 3.50 27.26 -1.44
C ASN A 204 4.73 28.03 -1.95
N GLN A 205 5.10 29.10 -1.25
CA GLN A 205 6.16 30.01 -1.67
C GLN A 205 7.48 29.30 -1.92
N PRO A 206 8.17 29.57 -3.08
CA PRO A 206 9.39 28.89 -3.47
C PRO A 206 10.49 28.88 -2.40
N ASP A 207 10.78 30.03 -1.80
CA ASP A 207 11.86 30.17 -0.82
C ASP A 207 11.57 29.33 0.44
N GLN A 208 10.33 29.35 0.95
CA GLN A 208 9.91 28.55 2.08
C GLN A 208 9.91 27.04 1.77
N PHE A 209 9.56 26.68 0.54
CA PHE A 209 9.59 25.29 0.11
C PHE A 209 11.03 24.77 0.03
N MET A 210 11.97 25.56 -0.51
CA MET A 210 13.38 25.22 -0.55
C MET A 210 13.99 25.08 0.85
N GLU A 211 13.63 25.98 1.78
CA GLU A 211 14.05 25.89 3.19
C GLU A 211 13.57 24.56 3.84
N MET A 212 12.37 24.11 3.48
CA MET A 212 11.79 22.87 4.00
C MET A 212 12.53 21.60 3.55
N LEU A 213 13.31 21.66 2.46
CA LEU A 213 14.13 20.52 2.01
C LEU A 213 15.26 20.20 3.01
N GLY A 214 15.73 21.19 3.80
CA GLY A 214 16.86 21.01 4.71
C GLY A 214 18.19 20.83 3.97
N ASP A 215 19.00 19.84 4.40
CA ASP A 215 20.22 19.47 3.69
C ASP A 215 19.89 18.57 2.50
N TYR A 216 20.13 19.07 1.30
CA TYR A 216 19.88 18.37 0.05
C TYR A 216 21.05 18.49 -0.95
N ASP A 217 21.06 17.70 -1.99
CA ASP A 217 22.07 17.74 -3.05
C ASP A 217 21.77 18.86 -4.05
N HIS A 218 22.45 20.02 -3.88
CA HIS A 218 22.25 21.21 -4.73
C HIS A 218 22.62 21.01 -6.21
N ASP A 219 23.44 20.01 -6.53
CA ASP A 219 23.77 19.69 -7.91
C ASP A 219 22.62 18.92 -8.60
N ARG A 220 21.87 18.13 -7.82
CA ARG A 220 20.81 17.23 -8.32
C ARG A 220 19.39 17.75 -8.11
N ILE A 221 19.20 18.81 -7.32
CA ILE A 221 17.91 19.44 -7.07
C ILE A 221 18.02 20.92 -7.40
N LYS A 222 17.28 21.37 -8.43
CA LYS A 222 17.26 22.76 -8.89
C LYS A 222 15.85 23.32 -8.87
N LEU A 223 15.74 24.64 -8.81
CA LEU A 223 14.50 25.40 -8.78
C LEU A 223 14.38 26.28 -9.99
N LEU A 224 13.25 26.22 -10.67
CA LEU A 224 12.77 27.15 -11.69
C LEU A 224 11.57 27.93 -11.15
N VAL A 225 11.65 29.24 -11.04
CA VAL A 225 10.52 30.11 -10.69
C VAL A 225 10.08 30.85 -11.95
N THR A 226 8.99 30.41 -12.57
CA THR A 226 8.61 30.85 -13.93
C THR A 226 8.39 32.36 -14.04
N GLN A 227 7.76 33.00 -13.05
CA GLN A 227 7.56 34.46 -13.04
C GLN A 227 8.83 35.29 -12.83
N LYS A 228 9.95 34.67 -12.43
CA LYS A 228 11.24 35.35 -12.22
C LYS A 228 12.18 35.20 -13.41
N VAL A 229 11.82 34.37 -14.40
CA VAL A 229 12.65 34.18 -15.61
C VAL A 229 12.48 35.38 -16.54
N GLU A 230 13.59 35.97 -16.97
CA GLU A 230 13.63 36.94 -18.04
C GLU A 230 13.66 36.20 -19.38
N GLY A 231 12.56 36.24 -20.15
CA GLY A 231 12.44 35.53 -21.42
C GLY A 231 11.53 34.30 -21.35
N ASP A 232 11.98 33.20 -21.97
CA ASP A 232 11.21 31.96 -22.07
C ASP A 232 11.57 30.98 -20.93
N GLU A 233 10.60 30.70 -20.05
CA GLU A 233 10.74 29.75 -18.94
C GLU A 233 11.01 28.31 -19.42
N ILE A 234 10.58 27.94 -20.64
CA ILE A 234 10.88 26.63 -21.23
C ILE A 234 12.35 26.53 -21.62
N GLU A 235 12.95 27.59 -22.21
CA GLU A 235 14.38 27.59 -22.52
C GLU A 235 15.24 27.47 -21.27
N GLU A 236 14.92 28.23 -20.21
CA GLU A 236 15.65 28.16 -18.96
C GLU A 236 15.43 26.81 -18.25
N GLY A 237 14.19 26.29 -18.22
CA GLY A 237 13.89 24.97 -17.69
C GLY A 237 14.66 23.85 -18.39
N MET A 238 14.75 23.90 -19.72
CA MET A 238 15.53 22.94 -20.51
C MET A 238 17.04 23.06 -20.24
N ARG A 239 17.56 24.29 -20.04
CA ARG A 239 18.97 24.47 -19.65
C ARG A 239 19.26 23.76 -18.32
N LEU A 240 18.44 23.98 -17.30
CA LEU A 240 18.57 23.32 -16.00
C LEU A 240 18.43 21.80 -16.09
N LEU A 241 17.45 21.33 -16.89
CA LEU A 241 17.21 19.90 -17.06
C LEU A 241 18.34 19.17 -17.77
N ARG A 242 19.01 19.79 -18.73
CA ARG A 242 20.19 19.18 -19.38
C ARG A 242 21.32 18.94 -18.39
N GLU A 243 21.59 19.90 -17.49
CA GLU A 243 22.58 19.74 -16.42
C GLU A 243 22.19 18.59 -15.45
N LEU A 244 20.92 18.56 -15.01
CA LEU A 244 20.39 17.51 -14.13
C LEU A 244 20.41 16.13 -14.79
N TYR A 245 20.05 16.05 -16.06
CA TYR A 245 20.05 14.82 -16.83
C TYR A 245 21.47 14.30 -17.06
N ASP A 246 22.42 15.17 -17.39
CA ASP A 246 23.81 14.78 -17.57
C ASP A 246 24.34 14.10 -16.30
N LEU A 247 24.13 14.69 -15.13
CA LEU A 247 24.53 14.10 -13.85
C LEU A 247 23.85 12.75 -13.61
N ALA A 248 22.52 12.66 -13.75
CA ALA A 248 21.77 11.44 -13.49
C ALA A 248 22.14 10.31 -14.46
N SER A 249 22.38 10.60 -15.73
CA SER A 249 22.70 9.61 -16.76
C SER A 249 24.03 8.86 -16.53
N HIS A 250 24.91 9.41 -15.70
CA HIS A 250 26.18 8.81 -15.33
C HIS A 250 26.13 7.94 -14.07
N ASP A 251 25.01 7.91 -13.36
CA ASP A 251 24.85 7.03 -12.19
C ASP A 251 24.93 5.56 -12.57
N ARG A 252 25.45 4.76 -11.65
CA ARG A 252 25.56 3.31 -11.84
C ARG A 252 25.03 2.58 -10.61
N ARG A 253 24.36 1.45 -10.83
CA ARG A 253 23.93 0.56 -9.78
C ARG A 253 25.15 -0.07 -9.10
N THR A 254 25.04 -0.25 -7.80
CA THR A 254 26.04 -0.94 -6.99
C THR A 254 25.34 -1.97 -6.10
N GLU A 255 26.07 -2.97 -5.67
CA GLU A 255 25.54 -3.97 -4.77
C GLU A 255 25.31 -3.38 -3.38
N VAL A 256 24.07 -3.54 -2.87
CA VAL A 256 23.64 -3.03 -1.57
C VAL A 256 22.83 -4.09 -0.82
N PRO A 257 22.89 -4.12 0.53
CA PRO A 257 22.15 -5.12 1.31
C PRO A 257 20.63 -4.84 1.30
N MET A 258 19.81 -5.91 1.45
CA MET A 258 18.36 -5.82 1.57
C MET A 258 17.89 -4.93 2.73
N SER A 259 18.72 -4.69 3.73
CA SER A 259 18.44 -3.73 4.82
C SER A 259 18.20 -2.29 4.33
N LYS A 260 18.59 -1.96 3.10
CA LYS A 260 18.32 -0.66 2.47
C LYS A 260 16.98 -0.61 1.73
N LEU A 261 16.29 -1.74 1.57
CA LEU A 261 14.99 -1.78 0.91
C LEU A 261 13.86 -1.40 1.88
N ARG A 262 12.99 -0.51 1.41
CA ARG A 262 11.79 -0.02 2.11
C ARG A 262 10.58 -0.28 1.22
N VAL A 263 9.61 -1.05 1.69
CA VAL A 263 8.42 -1.40 0.92
C VAL A 263 7.15 -0.89 1.58
N GLY A 264 6.24 -0.36 0.78
CA GLY A 264 4.89 -0.02 1.19
C GLY A 264 3.94 -1.20 0.99
N LEU A 265 3.06 -1.45 1.94
CA LEU A 265 2.09 -2.53 1.94
C LEU A 265 0.69 -1.96 1.69
N LYS A 266 0.08 -2.33 0.56
CA LYS A 266 -1.19 -1.79 0.08
C LYS A 266 -2.11 -2.90 -0.42
N CYS A 267 -3.43 -2.71 -0.35
CA CYS A 267 -4.38 -3.52 -1.09
C CYS A 267 -5.48 -2.66 -1.72
N GLY A 268 -6.03 -3.14 -2.83
CA GLY A 268 -7.18 -2.52 -3.49
C GLY A 268 -7.93 -3.51 -4.35
N GLY A 269 -9.27 -3.37 -4.43
CA GLY A 269 -10.10 -4.35 -5.08
C GLY A 269 -10.02 -5.74 -4.42
N SER A 270 -9.99 -5.78 -3.07
CA SER A 270 -9.86 -7.01 -2.28
C SER A 270 -11.06 -7.93 -2.45
N ASP A 271 -10.81 -9.24 -2.36
CA ASP A 271 -11.80 -10.33 -2.41
C ASP A 271 -11.61 -11.31 -1.22
N GLY A 272 -12.43 -12.35 -1.15
CA GLY A 272 -12.37 -13.37 -0.11
C GLY A 272 -11.06 -14.18 -0.07
N PHE A 273 -10.27 -14.15 -1.15
CA PHE A 273 -8.95 -14.79 -1.20
C PHE A 273 -7.83 -13.90 -0.69
N SER A 274 -8.04 -12.59 -0.57
CA SER A 274 -6.99 -11.62 -0.20
C SER A 274 -6.28 -12.01 1.10
N GLY A 275 -7.03 -12.35 2.16
CA GLY A 275 -6.47 -12.75 3.45
C GLY A 275 -6.04 -14.22 3.53
N ILE A 276 -6.10 -14.97 2.42
CA ILE A 276 -5.72 -16.39 2.36
C ILE A 276 -4.48 -16.60 1.47
N THR A 277 -4.30 -15.74 0.48
CA THR A 277 -3.25 -15.88 -0.54
C THR A 277 -2.29 -14.71 -0.55
N ALA A 278 -2.61 -13.61 -1.23
CA ALA A 278 -1.68 -12.50 -1.48
C ALA A 278 -1.26 -11.78 -0.20
N ASN A 279 -2.19 -11.49 0.73
CA ASN A 279 -1.84 -10.77 1.95
C ASN A 279 -0.93 -11.59 2.88
N PRO A 280 -1.20 -12.89 3.16
CA PRO A 280 -0.25 -13.72 3.90
C PRO A 280 1.11 -13.85 3.21
N LEU A 281 1.17 -13.99 1.88
CA LEU A 281 2.44 -14.05 1.16
C LEU A 281 3.25 -12.76 1.34
N VAL A 282 2.60 -11.59 1.24
CA VAL A 282 3.23 -10.29 1.50
C VAL A 282 3.65 -10.18 2.97
N GLY A 283 2.87 -10.74 3.90
CA GLY A 283 3.21 -10.79 5.32
C GLY A 283 4.47 -11.61 5.61
N GLU A 284 4.57 -12.82 5.05
CA GLU A 284 5.78 -13.64 5.16
C GLU A 284 7.01 -12.94 4.55
N PHE A 285 6.82 -12.23 3.43
CA PHE A 285 7.86 -11.39 2.85
C PHE A 285 8.23 -10.20 3.75
N SER A 286 7.24 -9.53 4.36
CA SER A 286 7.48 -8.42 5.30
C SER A 286 8.32 -8.88 6.49
N ASP A 287 7.99 -10.03 7.09
CA ASP A 287 8.75 -10.62 8.18
C ASP A 287 10.19 -10.96 7.76
N TRP A 288 10.35 -11.56 6.58
CA TRP A 288 11.65 -11.86 6.01
C TRP A 288 12.47 -10.57 5.77
N LEU A 289 11.87 -9.53 5.19
CA LEU A 289 12.55 -8.26 4.92
C LEU A 289 12.98 -7.56 6.21
N VAL A 290 12.11 -7.53 7.23
CA VAL A 290 12.44 -6.97 8.55
C VAL A 290 13.58 -7.78 9.19
N ALA A 291 13.58 -9.10 9.07
CA ALA A 291 14.67 -9.96 9.53
C ALA A 291 16.00 -9.70 8.79
N GLN A 292 15.97 -9.24 7.53
CA GLN A 292 17.13 -8.76 6.77
C GLN A 292 17.59 -7.34 7.19
N GLY A 293 16.88 -6.70 8.13
CA GLY A 293 17.12 -5.30 8.53
C GLY A 293 16.46 -4.25 7.64
N GLY A 294 15.64 -4.67 6.69
CA GLY A 294 14.86 -3.78 5.82
C GLY A 294 13.60 -3.25 6.51
N THR A 295 12.77 -2.55 5.76
CA THR A 295 11.61 -1.86 6.32
C THR A 295 10.35 -2.13 5.51
N SER A 296 9.24 -2.36 6.21
CA SER A 296 7.89 -2.38 5.65
C SER A 296 7.00 -1.35 6.34
N ILE A 297 6.09 -0.74 5.58
CA ILE A 297 5.13 0.25 6.09
C ILE A 297 3.72 -0.21 5.72
N LEU A 298 2.87 -0.44 6.73
CA LEU A 298 1.45 -0.69 6.56
C LEU A 298 0.69 0.63 6.68
N THR A 299 -0.27 0.88 5.79
CA THR A 299 -1.17 2.03 5.83
C THR A 299 -2.62 1.61 5.68
N GLU A 300 -3.50 2.53 5.29
CA GLU A 300 -4.95 2.29 5.15
C GLU A 300 -5.62 2.12 6.52
N VAL A 301 -5.49 3.13 7.39
CA VAL A 301 -6.00 3.04 8.78
C VAL A 301 -7.46 2.57 8.86
N PRO A 302 -8.40 3.02 7.98
CA PRO A 302 -9.76 2.47 7.99
C PRO A 302 -9.86 0.96 7.74
N GLU A 303 -8.85 0.36 7.11
CA GLU A 303 -8.79 -1.09 6.88
C GLU A 303 -8.10 -1.85 8.04
N MET A 304 -7.82 -1.17 9.16
CA MET A 304 -7.37 -1.78 10.41
C MET A 304 -8.51 -1.94 11.43
N PHE A 305 -9.66 -1.28 11.20
CA PHE A 305 -10.79 -1.28 12.14
C PHE A 305 -11.38 -2.67 12.32
N GLY A 306 -11.40 -3.15 13.57
CA GLY A 306 -11.79 -4.52 13.93
C GLY A 306 -10.61 -5.51 13.98
N ALA A 307 -9.40 -5.10 13.52
CA ALA A 307 -8.15 -5.86 13.63
C ALA A 307 -7.06 -5.05 14.35
N GLU A 308 -7.34 -3.83 14.77
CA GLU A 308 -6.38 -2.89 15.34
C GLU A 308 -5.65 -3.41 16.57
N THR A 309 -6.33 -4.20 17.41
CA THR A 309 -5.72 -4.79 18.62
C THR A 309 -4.56 -5.73 18.32
N ILE A 310 -4.58 -6.39 17.15
CA ILE A 310 -3.48 -7.24 16.69
C ILE A 310 -2.22 -6.41 16.47
N LEU A 311 -2.35 -5.22 15.87
CA LEU A 311 -1.23 -4.30 15.63
C LEU A 311 -0.80 -3.60 16.93
N MET A 312 -1.76 -3.14 17.74
CA MET A 312 -1.53 -2.46 19.02
C MET A 312 -0.71 -3.33 19.98
N ASN A 313 -1.07 -4.61 20.10
CA ASN A 313 -0.38 -5.55 20.99
C ASN A 313 1.01 -5.98 20.49
N ARG A 314 1.34 -5.70 19.23
CA ARG A 314 2.66 -5.91 18.64
C ARG A 314 3.56 -4.67 18.68
N CYS A 315 3.11 -3.56 19.26
CA CYS A 315 3.94 -2.37 19.48
C CYS A 315 5.09 -2.72 20.42
N LYS A 316 6.31 -2.28 20.08
CA LYS A 316 7.52 -2.56 20.88
C LYS A 316 7.50 -1.88 22.24
N THR A 317 6.77 -0.78 22.39
CA THR A 317 6.72 0.03 23.61
C THR A 317 5.31 0.54 23.87
N PRO A 318 4.97 0.86 25.15
CA PRO A 318 3.69 1.49 25.47
C PRO A 318 3.44 2.81 24.71
N GLU A 319 4.48 3.61 24.45
CA GLU A 319 4.35 4.86 23.69
C GLU A 319 3.92 4.62 22.25
N LEU A 320 4.45 3.57 21.60
CA LEU A 320 4.01 3.17 20.25
C LEU A 320 2.58 2.62 20.25
N PHE A 321 2.19 1.91 21.33
CA PHE A 321 0.81 1.50 21.52
C PHE A 321 -0.11 2.73 21.59
N ASP A 322 0.21 3.73 22.42
CA ASP A 322 -0.58 4.96 22.57
C ASP A 322 -0.69 5.73 21.24
N LEU A 323 0.41 5.83 20.48
CA LEU A 323 0.41 6.44 19.15
C LEU A 323 -0.46 5.65 18.16
N THR A 324 -0.47 4.32 18.23
CA THR A 324 -1.31 3.47 17.37
C THR A 324 -2.79 3.64 17.74
N VAL A 325 -3.12 3.68 19.02
CA VAL A 325 -4.48 3.96 19.52
C VAL A 325 -4.95 5.33 19.02
N LYS A 326 -4.09 6.35 19.16
CA LYS A 326 -4.38 7.70 18.67
C LYS A 326 -4.65 7.69 17.16
N MET A 327 -3.78 7.11 16.36
CA MET A 327 -3.92 7.02 14.89
C MET A 327 -5.25 6.40 14.49
N VAL A 328 -5.65 5.30 15.11
CA VAL A 328 -6.91 4.59 14.83
C VAL A 328 -8.12 5.43 15.25
N ASN A 329 -8.11 5.98 16.48
CA ASN A 329 -9.22 6.77 16.98
C ASN A 329 -9.38 8.11 16.26
N ASP A 330 -8.30 8.79 15.88
CA ASP A 330 -8.34 10.01 15.08
C ASP A 330 -9.01 9.79 13.73
N PHE A 331 -8.77 8.65 13.07
CA PHE A 331 -9.47 8.29 11.83
C PHE A 331 -10.95 7.95 12.05
N LYS A 332 -11.31 7.29 13.15
CA LYS A 332 -12.71 7.07 13.51
C LYS A 332 -13.42 8.40 13.75
N GLU A 333 -12.78 9.31 14.49
CA GLU A 333 -13.32 10.65 14.75
C GLU A 333 -13.44 11.47 13.45
N TYR A 334 -12.49 11.32 12.51
CA TYR A 334 -12.58 11.95 11.19
C TYR A 334 -13.86 11.54 10.46
N PHE A 335 -14.23 10.24 10.42
CA PHE A 335 -15.51 9.80 9.86
C PHE A 335 -16.70 10.40 10.60
N LEU A 336 -16.74 10.30 11.94
CA LEU A 336 -17.84 10.77 12.77
C LEU A 336 -18.05 12.29 12.63
N SER A 337 -16.98 13.08 12.56
CA SER A 337 -17.04 14.54 12.38
C SER A 337 -17.63 14.97 11.03
N HIS A 338 -17.61 14.06 10.03
CA HIS A 338 -18.25 14.27 8.72
C HIS A 338 -19.65 13.63 8.64
N GLY A 339 -20.16 13.04 9.72
CA GLY A 339 -21.45 12.38 9.75
C GLY A 339 -21.49 11.00 9.08
N GLU A 340 -20.30 10.41 8.81
CA GLU A 340 -20.17 9.13 8.15
C GLU A 340 -20.00 7.98 9.16
N PRO A 341 -20.55 6.79 8.88
CA PRO A 341 -20.38 5.64 9.75
C PRO A 341 -18.97 5.06 9.64
N VAL A 342 -18.40 4.64 10.76
CA VAL A 342 -17.05 4.02 10.81
C VAL A 342 -16.98 2.74 9.97
N GLY A 343 -18.09 2.04 9.78
CA GLY A 343 -18.17 0.75 9.07
C GLY A 343 -18.64 0.81 7.61
N GLU A 344 -18.55 1.97 6.93
CA GLU A 344 -19.03 2.13 5.53
C GLU A 344 -18.31 1.20 4.53
N ASN A 345 -17.01 1.01 4.67
CA ASN A 345 -16.28 -0.03 3.92
C ASN A 345 -16.71 -1.43 4.44
N PRO A 346 -16.83 -2.50 3.62
CA PRO A 346 -16.30 -2.74 2.26
C PRO A 346 -17.14 -2.18 1.13
N SER A 347 -16.48 -1.91 0.01
CA SER A 347 -17.14 -1.47 -1.23
C SER A 347 -18.03 -2.56 -1.84
N PRO A 348 -18.97 -2.20 -2.75
CA PRO A 348 -19.78 -3.21 -3.43
C PRO A 348 -18.96 -4.29 -4.15
N GLY A 349 -17.80 -3.93 -4.74
CA GLY A 349 -16.89 -4.89 -5.36
C GLY A 349 -16.24 -5.86 -4.39
N ASN A 350 -15.92 -5.43 -3.17
CA ASN A 350 -15.41 -6.31 -2.12
C ASN A 350 -16.49 -7.28 -1.64
N LYS A 351 -17.73 -6.82 -1.47
CA LYS A 351 -18.88 -7.65 -1.07
C LYS A 351 -19.16 -8.73 -2.12
N ALA A 352 -19.22 -8.34 -3.39
CA ALA A 352 -19.34 -9.30 -4.50
C ALA A 352 -18.17 -10.30 -4.58
N GLY A 353 -17.01 -9.95 -4.03
CA GLY A 353 -15.83 -10.82 -3.92
C GLY A 353 -15.79 -11.69 -2.67
N GLY A 354 -16.79 -11.64 -1.78
CA GLY A 354 -16.92 -12.51 -0.59
C GLY A 354 -16.53 -11.87 0.73
N ILE A 355 -16.20 -10.57 0.77
CA ILE A 355 -15.96 -9.82 2.01
C ILE A 355 -17.29 -9.21 2.47
N SER A 356 -17.69 -9.45 3.74
CA SER A 356 -19.04 -9.08 4.20
C SER A 356 -19.06 -7.85 5.11
N THR A 357 -18.05 -7.66 5.95
CA THR A 357 -17.94 -6.57 6.93
C THR A 357 -16.56 -5.94 6.88
N LEU A 358 -16.39 -4.80 7.55
CA LEU A 358 -15.06 -4.15 7.62
C LEU A 358 -14.10 -4.98 8.49
N GLU A 359 -14.55 -5.63 9.55
CA GLU A 359 -13.75 -6.56 10.36
C GLU A 359 -13.24 -7.73 9.52
N ASP A 360 -14.09 -8.33 8.68
CA ASP A 360 -13.69 -9.40 7.75
C ASP A 360 -12.60 -8.90 6.80
N LYS A 361 -12.73 -7.67 6.29
CA LYS A 361 -11.72 -7.03 5.44
C LYS A 361 -10.43 -6.74 6.21
N ALA A 362 -10.53 -6.11 7.38
CA ALA A 362 -9.40 -5.67 8.18
C ALA A 362 -8.53 -6.83 8.67
N LEU A 363 -9.14 -7.93 9.14
CA LEU A 363 -8.43 -9.15 9.52
C LEU A 363 -7.65 -9.78 8.36
N GLY A 364 -8.18 -9.68 7.14
CA GLY A 364 -7.49 -10.09 5.93
C GLY A 364 -6.40 -9.10 5.51
N CYS A 365 -6.64 -7.79 5.63
CA CYS A 365 -5.71 -6.74 5.21
C CYS A 365 -4.48 -6.66 6.11
N THR A 366 -4.63 -6.81 7.43
CA THR A 366 -3.53 -6.77 8.40
C THR A 366 -2.55 -7.93 8.25
N GLN A 367 -2.93 -9.03 7.58
CA GLN A 367 -2.00 -10.12 7.25
C GLN A 367 -0.78 -9.63 6.45
N LYS A 368 -0.90 -8.54 5.66
CA LYS A 368 0.21 -7.97 4.86
C LYS A 368 1.43 -7.60 5.70
N CYS A 369 1.26 -7.27 6.97
CA CYS A 369 2.37 -6.85 7.84
C CYS A 369 3.06 -8.02 8.57
N GLY A 370 2.69 -9.27 8.28
CA GLY A 370 3.26 -10.45 8.93
C GLY A 370 3.11 -10.43 10.44
N ARG A 371 4.17 -10.82 11.15
CA ARG A 371 4.24 -10.93 12.63
C ARG A 371 5.26 -9.98 13.26
N ALA A 372 6.03 -9.25 12.45
CA ALA A 372 7.06 -8.33 12.95
C ALA A 372 6.48 -7.34 13.97
N PRO A 373 7.23 -7.00 15.05
CA PRO A 373 6.79 -6.00 16.00
C PRO A 373 6.76 -4.61 15.37
N VAL A 374 5.75 -3.80 15.72
CA VAL A 374 5.62 -2.42 15.28
C VAL A 374 6.73 -1.58 15.90
N SER A 375 7.56 -0.97 15.04
CA SER A 375 8.75 -0.21 15.41
C SER A 375 8.56 1.29 15.30
N GLY A 376 7.51 1.77 14.62
CA GLY A 376 7.22 3.20 14.46
C GLY A 376 5.79 3.43 13.99
N VAL A 377 5.30 4.63 14.26
CA VAL A 377 4.00 5.14 13.79
C VAL A 377 4.26 6.50 13.17
N LEU A 378 3.78 6.71 11.95
CA LEU A 378 3.98 7.91 11.14
C LEU A 378 2.65 8.62 10.93
N GLU A 379 2.65 9.93 11.06
CA GLU A 379 1.54 10.77 10.60
C GLU A 379 1.58 10.95 9.07
N TYR A 380 0.47 11.42 8.47
CA TYR A 380 0.42 11.68 7.04
C TYR A 380 1.46 12.72 6.62
N GLY A 381 2.28 12.39 5.62
CA GLY A 381 3.36 13.25 5.13
C GLY A 381 4.63 13.23 5.97
N ASP A 382 4.77 12.30 6.90
CA ASP A 382 6.03 12.08 7.61
C ASP A 382 6.93 11.11 6.84
N ARG A 383 8.24 11.37 6.89
CA ARG A 383 9.27 10.46 6.37
C ARG A 383 9.67 9.42 7.41
N LEU A 384 9.97 8.24 6.93
CA LEU A 384 10.45 7.12 7.74
C LEU A 384 11.73 7.49 8.53
N GLN A 385 11.70 7.24 9.84
CA GLN A 385 12.82 7.45 10.75
C GLN A 385 13.38 6.15 11.33
N THR A 386 12.57 5.10 11.39
CA THR A 386 12.88 3.85 12.10
C THR A 386 12.75 2.66 11.17
N GLY A 387 13.75 1.76 11.18
CA GLY A 387 13.68 0.49 10.45
C GLY A 387 12.68 -0.50 11.06
N GLY A 388 12.36 -1.56 10.31
CA GLY A 388 11.40 -2.59 10.71
C GLY A 388 9.98 -2.29 10.24
N LEU A 389 8.98 -2.88 10.91
CA LEU A 389 7.58 -2.63 10.59
C LEU A 389 7.12 -1.28 11.15
N ASN A 390 6.57 -0.43 10.28
CA ASN A 390 5.98 0.85 10.66
C ASN A 390 4.51 0.91 10.24
N LEU A 391 3.72 1.72 10.95
CA LEU A 391 2.35 2.07 10.59
C LEU A 391 2.33 3.51 10.09
N LEU A 392 1.51 3.81 9.07
CA LEU A 392 1.38 5.15 8.50
C LEU A 392 -0.09 5.57 8.47
N SER A 393 -0.38 6.73 9.01
CA SER A 393 -1.71 7.35 8.96
C SER A 393 -2.02 7.81 7.53
N ALA A 394 -2.90 7.08 6.82
CA ALA A 394 -3.48 7.50 5.55
C ALA A 394 -4.83 6.80 5.32
N PRO A 395 -5.71 7.38 4.46
CA PRO A 395 -7.01 6.79 4.13
C PRO A 395 -6.86 5.52 3.29
N GLY A 396 -7.97 4.80 3.09
CA GLY A 396 -8.03 3.60 2.25
C GLY A 396 -8.05 3.85 0.74
N ASN A 397 -8.15 5.11 0.28
CA ASN A 397 -8.12 5.45 -1.14
C ASN A 397 -6.80 5.03 -1.79
N ASP A 398 -6.88 4.23 -2.87
CA ASP A 398 -5.72 3.61 -3.51
C ASP A 398 -4.62 4.60 -3.90
N LEU A 399 -5.01 5.73 -4.51
CA LEU A 399 -4.06 6.74 -4.99
C LEU A 399 -3.40 7.48 -3.82
N VAL A 400 -4.20 7.93 -2.86
CA VAL A 400 -3.73 8.69 -1.69
C VAL A 400 -2.84 7.83 -0.81
N ALA A 401 -3.26 6.60 -0.49
CA ALA A 401 -2.50 5.69 0.35
C ALA A 401 -1.16 5.27 -0.28
N SER A 402 -1.16 4.97 -1.58
CA SER A 402 0.07 4.61 -2.30
C SER A 402 1.04 5.80 -2.42
N THR A 403 0.52 7.02 -2.64
CA THR A 403 1.33 8.25 -2.63
C THR A 403 1.92 8.49 -1.23
N ALA A 404 1.13 8.28 -0.17
CA ALA A 404 1.60 8.43 1.21
C ALA A 404 2.72 7.44 1.56
N LEU A 405 2.59 6.16 1.17
CA LEU A 405 3.65 5.15 1.34
C LEU A 405 4.94 5.53 0.63
N ALA A 406 4.82 5.94 -0.63
CA ALA A 406 5.97 6.32 -1.42
C ALA A 406 6.63 7.60 -0.88
N SER A 407 5.86 8.63 -0.51
CA SER A 407 6.40 9.87 0.09
C SER A 407 7.03 9.63 1.47
N ALA A 408 6.54 8.66 2.26
CA ALA A 408 7.20 8.24 3.48
C ALA A 408 8.61 7.63 3.24
N GLY A 409 8.99 7.34 1.99
CA GLY A 409 10.30 6.86 1.56
C GLY A 409 10.33 5.40 1.10
N CYS A 410 9.16 4.78 0.85
CA CYS A 410 9.12 3.44 0.23
C CYS A 410 9.56 3.51 -1.23
N GLN A 411 10.60 2.75 -1.57
CA GLN A 411 11.10 2.67 -2.95
C GLN A 411 10.19 1.84 -3.87
N LEU A 412 9.37 0.96 -3.28
CA LEU A 412 8.47 0.01 -3.93
C LEU A 412 7.18 -0.11 -3.14
N VAL A 413 6.03 -0.16 -3.81
CA VAL A 413 4.74 -0.51 -3.21
C VAL A 413 4.32 -1.90 -3.65
N LEU A 414 4.05 -2.78 -2.69
CA LEU A 414 3.45 -4.10 -2.90
C LEU A 414 1.93 -3.97 -2.80
N PHE A 415 1.26 -4.14 -3.91
CA PHE A 415 -0.18 -3.88 -4.06
C PHE A 415 -0.94 -5.17 -4.32
N THR A 416 -1.60 -5.74 -3.30
CA THR A 416 -2.41 -6.95 -3.45
C THR A 416 -3.80 -6.61 -4.00
N THR A 417 -4.34 -7.46 -4.88
CA THR A 417 -5.65 -7.23 -5.51
C THR A 417 -6.32 -8.52 -5.93
N GLY A 418 -7.63 -8.62 -5.69
CA GLY A 418 -8.47 -9.72 -6.16
C GLY A 418 -9.26 -9.39 -7.43
N ARG A 419 -9.48 -8.08 -7.70
CA ARG A 419 -10.28 -7.60 -8.85
C ARG A 419 -9.43 -6.94 -9.93
N GLY A 420 -8.21 -6.51 -9.58
CA GLY A 420 -7.27 -5.84 -10.46
C GLY A 420 -7.48 -4.33 -10.58
N THR A 421 -6.38 -3.63 -10.78
CA THR A 421 -6.34 -2.20 -11.13
C THR A 421 -5.09 -1.91 -11.95
N PRO A 422 -5.17 -1.05 -12.99
CA PRO A 422 -3.98 -0.63 -13.73
C PRO A 422 -3.14 0.41 -12.99
N PHE A 423 -3.71 1.08 -11.98
CA PHE A 423 -3.08 2.18 -11.23
C PHE A 423 -1.67 1.86 -10.74
N GLY A 424 -0.78 2.85 -10.76
CA GLY A 424 0.51 2.87 -10.09
C GLY A 424 0.84 4.26 -9.56
N THR A 425 1.59 4.33 -8.45
CA THR A 425 2.06 5.60 -7.89
C THR A 425 3.41 6.03 -8.50
N PHE A 426 4.06 7.02 -7.93
CA PHE A 426 5.33 7.57 -8.45
C PHE A 426 6.56 6.67 -8.19
N VAL A 427 6.39 5.55 -7.50
CA VAL A 427 7.38 4.49 -7.39
C VAL A 427 6.84 3.21 -8.03
N PRO A 428 7.69 2.22 -8.37
CA PRO A 428 7.20 0.92 -8.82
C PRO A 428 6.09 0.38 -7.92
N THR A 429 4.95 0.02 -8.51
CA THR A 429 3.76 -0.46 -7.81
C THR A 429 3.43 -1.86 -8.28
N MET A 430 4.05 -2.85 -7.62
CA MET A 430 3.97 -4.26 -7.99
C MET A 430 2.60 -4.83 -7.64
N LYS A 431 1.86 -5.33 -8.64
CA LYS A 431 0.53 -5.94 -8.45
C LYS A 431 0.65 -7.43 -8.18
N ILE A 432 0.04 -7.87 -7.07
CA ILE A 432 0.01 -9.27 -6.63
C ILE A 432 -1.44 -9.73 -6.63
N SER A 433 -1.80 -10.66 -7.54
CA SER A 433 -3.17 -11.20 -7.60
C SER A 433 -3.43 -12.20 -6.48
N THR A 434 -4.64 -12.17 -5.94
CA THR A 434 -5.13 -13.12 -4.95
C THR A 434 -5.57 -14.45 -5.56
N ASN A 435 -5.81 -14.47 -6.87
CA ASN A 435 -6.32 -15.62 -7.61
C ASN A 435 -5.69 -15.69 -9.00
N SER A 436 -5.57 -16.92 -9.53
CA SER A 436 -4.94 -17.17 -10.83
C SER A 436 -5.78 -16.70 -12.01
N THR A 437 -7.10 -16.65 -11.88
CA THR A 437 -7.99 -16.13 -12.93
C THR A 437 -7.63 -14.69 -13.28
N LEU A 438 -7.53 -13.82 -12.29
CA LEU A 438 -7.14 -12.42 -12.50
C LEU A 438 -5.74 -12.32 -13.14
N PHE A 439 -4.77 -13.14 -12.68
CA PHE A 439 -3.43 -13.14 -13.23
C PHE A 439 -3.42 -13.49 -14.73
N HIS A 440 -4.21 -14.48 -15.14
CA HIS A 440 -4.30 -14.89 -16.54
C HIS A 440 -5.11 -13.92 -17.40
N ASP A 441 -6.19 -13.36 -16.86
CA ASP A 441 -7.09 -12.45 -17.60
C ASP A 441 -6.49 -11.06 -17.78
N LYS A 442 -5.60 -10.62 -16.85
CA LYS A 442 -4.99 -9.29 -16.84
C LYS A 442 -3.45 -9.32 -16.74
N PRO A 443 -2.76 -10.06 -17.65
CA PRO A 443 -1.31 -10.23 -17.59
C PRO A 443 -0.54 -8.92 -17.79
N HIS A 444 -1.18 -7.89 -18.34
CA HIS A 444 -0.62 -6.55 -18.52
C HIS A 444 -0.80 -5.62 -17.30
N TRP A 445 -1.55 -6.06 -16.26
CA TRP A 445 -1.71 -5.32 -15.00
C TRP A 445 -1.00 -5.99 -13.84
N ILE A 446 -0.94 -7.33 -13.86
CA ILE A 446 -0.53 -8.15 -12.71
C ILE A 446 0.91 -8.65 -12.91
N ASP A 447 1.72 -8.51 -11.86
CA ASP A 447 3.14 -8.87 -11.85
C ASP A 447 3.37 -10.28 -11.26
N PHE A 448 2.58 -10.67 -10.24
CA PHE A 448 2.81 -11.90 -9.51
C PHE A 448 1.49 -12.58 -9.13
N ASN A 449 1.47 -13.93 -9.20
CA ASN A 449 0.30 -14.75 -8.88
C ASN A 449 0.45 -15.39 -7.48
N ALA A 450 -0.33 -14.92 -6.50
CA ALA A 450 -0.43 -15.59 -5.21
C ALA A 450 -1.57 -16.63 -5.13
N GLY A 451 -2.45 -16.67 -6.14
CA GLY A 451 -3.54 -17.66 -6.23
C GLY A 451 -3.06 -19.10 -6.23
N GLU A 452 -1.81 -19.36 -6.64
CA GLU A 452 -1.19 -20.68 -6.60
C GLU A 452 -1.21 -21.33 -5.19
N LEU A 453 -1.32 -20.54 -4.12
CA LEU A 453 -1.40 -21.06 -2.74
C LEU A 453 -2.65 -21.92 -2.52
N VAL A 454 -3.77 -21.60 -3.15
CA VAL A 454 -5.00 -22.39 -3.07
C VAL A 454 -5.08 -23.45 -4.16
N GLU A 455 -4.11 -23.51 -5.04
CA GLU A 455 -3.97 -24.50 -6.13
C GLU A 455 -2.95 -25.59 -5.78
N GLY A 456 -2.31 -25.53 -4.60
CA GLY A 456 -1.44 -26.57 -4.07
C GLY A 456 0.05 -26.23 -4.01
N THR A 457 0.44 -25.02 -4.39
CA THR A 457 1.81 -24.53 -4.13
C THR A 457 1.95 -24.18 -2.65
N ASP A 458 2.97 -24.69 -1.99
CA ASP A 458 3.22 -24.36 -0.58
C ASP A 458 3.78 -22.94 -0.41
N MET A 459 3.52 -22.35 0.77
CA MET A 459 3.91 -20.97 1.10
C MET A 459 5.42 -20.74 0.95
N GLN A 460 6.26 -21.66 1.42
CA GLN A 460 7.72 -21.48 1.40
C GLN A 460 8.30 -21.48 -0.01
N THR A 461 7.74 -22.31 -0.89
CA THR A 461 8.12 -22.34 -2.32
C THR A 461 7.71 -21.05 -3.00
N LEU A 462 6.48 -20.57 -2.78
CA LEU A 462 6.01 -19.35 -3.39
C LEU A 462 6.74 -18.11 -2.84
N LEU A 463 7.03 -18.08 -1.54
CA LEU A 463 7.80 -17.01 -0.89
C LEU A 463 9.20 -16.87 -1.49
N ARG A 464 9.92 -17.98 -1.71
CA ARG A 464 11.26 -17.92 -2.36
C ARG A 464 11.20 -17.30 -3.76
N ARG A 465 10.19 -17.65 -4.55
CA ARG A 465 9.94 -17.06 -5.88
C ARG A 465 9.60 -15.57 -5.76
N PHE A 466 8.79 -15.20 -4.78
CA PHE A 466 8.38 -13.83 -4.52
C PHE A 466 9.56 -12.96 -4.09
N ILE A 467 10.40 -13.42 -3.16
CA ILE A 467 11.63 -12.74 -2.74
C ILE A 467 12.55 -12.50 -3.94
N THR A 468 12.76 -13.53 -4.78
CA THR A 468 13.57 -13.40 -6.00
C THR A 468 13.01 -12.35 -6.94
N PHE A 469 11.70 -12.34 -7.17
CA PHE A 469 11.03 -11.36 -8.03
C PHE A 469 11.23 -9.93 -7.50
N ILE A 470 11.02 -9.70 -6.20
CA ILE A 470 11.19 -8.38 -5.58
C ILE A 470 12.65 -7.92 -5.65
N ARG A 471 13.61 -8.81 -5.42
CA ARG A 471 15.04 -8.50 -5.60
C ARG A 471 15.36 -8.07 -7.03
N ASP A 472 14.78 -8.73 -8.02
CA ASP A 472 14.95 -8.38 -9.42
C ASP A 472 14.32 -7.01 -9.73
N VAL A 473 13.15 -6.70 -9.17
CA VAL A 473 12.50 -5.37 -9.27
C VAL A 473 13.38 -4.30 -8.61
N ALA A 474 13.90 -4.56 -7.42
CA ALA A 474 14.83 -3.66 -6.74
C ALA A 474 16.12 -3.47 -7.52
N SER A 475 16.52 -4.46 -8.33
CA SER A 475 17.71 -4.42 -9.19
C SER A 475 17.45 -3.85 -10.59
N GLY A 476 16.23 -3.35 -10.88
CA GLY A 476 15.94 -2.64 -12.13
C GLY A 476 14.92 -3.33 -13.06
N ARG A 477 14.40 -4.49 -12.70
CA ARG A 477 13.28 -5.08 -13.44
C ARG A 477 12.06 -4.18 -13.34
N GLU A 478 11.50 -3.78 -14.47
CA GLU A 478 10.26 -3.01 -14.52
C GLU A 478 9.05 -3.86 -14.12
N VAL A 479 8.10 -3.23 -13.43
CA VAL A 479 6.76 -3.77 -13.15
C VAL A 479 5.72 -3.23 -14.13
N ARG A 480 4.55 -3.87 -14.19
CA ARG A 480 3.54 -3.60 -15.22
C ARG A 480 3.07 -2.14 -15.28
N ASN A 481 2.93 -1.47 -14.13
CA ASN A 481 2.53 -0.06 -14.15
C ASN A 481 3.58 0.85 -14.80
N GLU A 482 4.87 0.55 -14.64
CA GLU A 482 5.96 1.29 -15.29
C GLU A 482 5.95 1.04 -16.80
N MET A 483 5.90 -0.23 -17.23
CA MET A 483 5.84 -0.61 -18.64
C MET A 483 4.68 0.03 -19.40
N ASN A 484 3.52 0.25 -18.72
CA ASN A 484 2.33 0.86 -19.31
C ASN A 484 2.26 2.38 -19.10
N GLY A 485 3.17 2.98 -18.34
CA GLY A 485 3.15 4.40 -18.01
C GLY A 485 2.02 4.83 -17.07
N TYR A 486 1.45 3.90 -16.30
CA TYR A 486 0.38 4.19 -15.32
C TYR A 486 1.00 4.66 -14.02
N ARG A 487 1.22 5.98 -13.91
CA ARG A 487 1.94 6.57 -12.79
C ARG A 487 1.26 7.88 -12.39
N GLU A 488 0.72 7.93 -11.19
CA GLU A 488 -0.09 9.05 -10.71
C GLU A 488 0.24 9.34 -9.25
N ILE A 489 0.00 10.58 -8.82
CA ILE A 489 0.02 10.98 -7.41
C ILE A 489 -1.34 11.53 -7.01
N SER A 490 -1.68 11.37 -5.73
CA SER A 490 -2.83 12.00 -5.12
C SER A 490 -2.52 12.41 -3.69
N ILE A 491 -2.83 13.66 -3.35
CA ILE A 491 -2.55 14.22 -2.03
C ILE A 491 -3.86 14.28 -1.24
N PHE A 492 -3.82 13.83 0.00
CA PHE A 492 -4.98 13.85 0.89
C PHE A 492 -5.43 15.28 1.18
N LYS A 493 -6.73 15.51 0.99
CA LYS A 493 -7.39 16.79 1.25
C LYS A 493 -8.69 16.56 2.00
N ASN A 494 -8.88 17.24 3.12
CA ASN A 494 -10.08 17.17 3.92
C ASN A 494 -10.74 18.54 4.20
N GLY A 495 -10.05 19.63 3.89
CA GLY A 495 -10.54 20.98 4.09
C GLY A 495 -11.15 21.63 2.84
N VAL A 496 -11.59 22.87 2.98
CA VAL A 496 -12.13 23.67 1.90
C VAL A 496 -11.01 24.26 1.04
N THR A 497 -11.34 24.57 -0.23
CA THR A 497 -10.49 25.35 -1.13
C THR A 497 -11.01 26.79 -1.18
N LEU A 498 -10.12 27.80 -1.10
CA LEU A 498 -10.46 29.22 -1.20
C LEU A 498 -10.86 29.63 -2.63
#